data_437f879351437c1ff6aff1e818074a23
#
_entry.id   437f879351437c1ff6aff1e818074a23
#
_cell.length_a   1.000
_cell.length_b   1.000
_cell.length_c   1.000
_cell.angle_alpha   90.00
_cell.angle_beta   90.00
_cell.angle_gamma   90.00
#
_symmetry.space_group_name_H-M   'P 1'
#
loop_
_entity.id
_entity.type
_entity.pdbx_description
1 polymer ?
#
loop_
_entity_poly.entity_id
_entity_poly.type
_entity_poly.pdbx_seq_one_letter_code
_entity_poly.pdbx_strand_id
1 'polypeptide(L)'
;MAHVSQWTVAEASGRQHQVLVDRTLLAGLRVTVDRRRLGRFDQTPESDRYVTSLVGHVITVVIPRVTNDQPSLHVDGKPVLGAETTLTGGTEQSGAAVSSRDLLRFQLLQRRGSGGAWFYWIGGASILNTILNAAGNEWGLVVGLGVTYLVDGVAEALSATVRTPIYAVIIDVAIACGFLLIGRAARRGKLGWYAAGTALYLLDGLLFVFAMDILGIAVHAIAIFGLISGWRAARSLKQVEAPAPALIG
;
A
#
# COMPACT_ATOMS: atom_id res chain seq x y z
N MET A 1 -8.43 -23.41 2.81
CA MET A 1 -8.06 -22.41 3.84
C MET A 1 -8.29 -23.07 5.19
N ALA A 2 -7.30 -23.08 6.06
CA ALA A 2 -7.46 -23.61 7.41
C ALA A 2 -7.68 -22.41 8.34
N HIS A 3 -8.77 -22.42 9.13
CA HIS A 3 -8.97 -21.46 10.19
C HIS A 3 -7.97 -21.73 11.31
N VAL A 4 -7.27 -20.68 11.76
CA VAL A 4 -6.30 -20.75 12.85
C VAL A 4 -6.95 -20.30 14.15
N SER A 5 -7.75 -19.20 14.10
CA SER A 5 -8.48 -18.65 15.24
C SER A 5 -9.67 -17.83 14.77
N GLN A 6 -10.74 -17.85 15.57
CA GLN A 6 -11.95 -17.08 15.33
C GLN A 6 -12.47 -16.52 16.65
N TRP A 7 -12.91 -15.25 16.60
CA TRP A 7 -13.58 -14.58 17.71
C TRP A 7 -14.83 -13.87 17.22
N THR A 8 -15.85 -13.82 18.09
CA THR A 8 -17.05 -13.02 17.91
C THR A 8 -17.00 -11.85 18.90
N VAL A 9 -17.08 -10.65 18.39
CA VAL A 9 -17.11 -9.40 19.16
C VAL A 9 -18.52 -8.82 19.05
N ALA A 10 -19.30 -8.84 20.13
CA ALA A 10 -20.65 -8.32 20.15
C ALA A 10 -20.67 -6.87 20.63
N GLU A 11 -21.43 -5.99 19.97
CA GLU A 11 -21.76 -4.66 20.45
C GLU A 11 -22.86 -4.71 21.52
N ALA A 12 -22.95 -3.66 22.33
CA ALA A 12 -24.09 -3.48 23.26
C ALA A 12 -25.45 -3.40 22.52
N SER A 13 -25.46 -3.04 21.24
CA SER A 13 -26.62 -3.03 20.33
C SER A 13 -27.07 -4.42 19.91
N GLY A 14 -26.32 -5.49 20.25
CA GLY A 14 -26.53 -6.86 19.80
C GLY A 14 -25.93 -7.19 18.44
N ARG A 15 -25.30 -6.23 17.75
CA ARG A 15 -24.58 -6.49 16.50
C ARG A 15 -23.31 -7.28 16.78
N GLN A 16 -23.07 -8.31 15.96
CA GLN A 16 -21.89 -9.17 16.11
C GLN A 16 -20.89 -8.92 14.97
N HIS A 17 -19.62 -8.86 15.33
CA HIS A 17 -18.48 -8.76 14.41
C HIS A 17 -17.63 -10.01 14.50
N GLN A 18 -17.22 -10.52 13.36
CA GLN A 18 -16.35 -11.70 13.30
C GLN A 18 -14.90 -11.29 13.01
N VAL A 19 -14.01 -11.70 13.90
CA VAL A 19 -12.55 -11.56 13.72
C VAL A 19 -11.99 -12.94 13.40
N LEU A 20 -11.36 -13.08 12.23
CA LEU A 20 -10.85 -14.35 11.73
C LEU A 20 -9.36 -14.24 11.43
N VAL A 21 -8.61 -15.27 11.81
CA VAL A 21 -7.22 -15.47 11.39
C VAL A 21 -7.16 -16.76 10.57
N ASP A 22 -6.86 -16.61 9.28
CA ASP A 22 -6.79 -17.70 8.32
C ASP A 22 -5.37 -17.93 7.84
N ARG A 23 -4.99 -19.18 7.62
CA ARG A 23 -3.74 -19.56 6.95
C ARG A 23 -4.02 -19.71 5.45
N THR A 24 -3.30 -18.95 4.63
CA THR A 24 -3.34 -19.03 3.17
C THR A 24 -2.05 -19.65 2.65
N LEU A 25 -2.15 -20.49 1.59
CA LEU A 25 -1.01 -21.24 1.02
C LEU A 25 0.09 -20.32 0.46
N LEU A 26 -0.27 -19.16 -0.07
CA LEU A 26 0.66 -18.25 -0.77
C LEU A 26 1.03 -16.98 0.00
N ALA A 27 0.22 -16.55 0.97
CA ALA A 27 0.38 -15.26 1.65
C ALA A 27 0.57 -15.35 3.17
N GLY A 28 0.74 -16.53 3.73
CA GLY A 28 0.87 -16.73 5.18
C GLY A 28 -0.44 -16.48 5.94
N LEU A 29 -0.36 -15.86 7.13
CA LEU A 29 -1.53 -15.59 7.95
C LEU A 29 -2.26 -14.33 7.48
N ARG A 30 -3.59 -14.40 7.42
CA ARG A 30 -4.49 -13.31 7.06
C ARG A 30 -5.43 -13.02 8.22
N VAL A 31 -5.54 -11.76 8.61
CA VAL A 31 -6.52 -11.30 9.59
C VAL A 31 -7.64 -10.56 8.87
N THR A 32 -8.89 -10.93 9.16
CA THR A 32 -10.09 -10.28 8.62
C THR A 32 -11.06 -9.93 9.74
N VAL A 33 -11.73 -8.80 9.61
CA VAL A 33 -12.86 -8.39 10.45
C VAL A 33 -14.04 -8.13 9.52
N ASP A 34 -15.15 -8.80 9.74
CA ASP A 34 -16.35 -8.73 8.89
C ASP A 34 -16.04 -8.90 7.40
N ARG A 35 -15.19 -9.89 7.06
CA ARG A 35 -14.71 -10.16 5.70
C ARG A 35 -13.78 -9.08 5.13
N ARG A 36 -13.49 -8.00 5.86
CA ARG A 36 -12.51 -6.98 5.44
C ARG A 36 -11.13 -7.38 5.93
N ARG A 37 -10.18 -7.46 5.01
CA ARG A 37 -8.78 -7.77 5.34
C ARG A 37 -8.14 -6.62 6.10
N LEU A 38 -7.51 -6.93 7.24
CA LEU A 38 -6.70 -5.96 7.98
C LEU A 38 -5.28 -5.90 7.41
N GLY A 39 -4.76 -4.67 7.31
CA GLY A 39 -3.33 -4.46 7.10
C GLY A 39 -2.55 -4.74 8.38
N ARG A 40 -1.30 -5.20 8.23
CA ARG A 40 -0.39 -5.35 9.37
C ARG A 40 -0.06 -3.97 9.93
N PHE A 41 -0.27 -3.79 11.23
CA PHE A 41 -0.03 -2.53 11.93
C PHE A 41 1.46 -2.38 12.27
N ASP A 42 2.01 -3.39 12.93
CA ASP A 42 3.38 -3.40 13.40
C ASP A 42 3.98 -4.80 13.28
N GLN A 43 5.30 -4.87 13.19
CA GLN A 43 6.04 -6.11 13.10
C GLN A 43 7.23 -6.03 14.02
N THR A 44 7.23 -6.87 15.05
CA THR A 44 8.38 -7.10 15.92
C THR A 44 9.06 -8.42 15.55
N PRO A 45 10.30 -8.71 16.03
CA PRO A 45 10.90 -10.02 15.86
C PRO A 45 10.03 -11.15 16.44
N GLU A 46 9.24 -10.86 17.46
CA GLU A 46 8.45 -11.83 18.23
C GLU A 46 7.00 -11.96 17.73
N SER A 47 6.40 -10.91 17.14
CA SER A 47 4.99 -10.92 16.76
C SER A 47 4.63 -9.97 15.62
N ASP A 48 3.56 -10.30 14.89
CA ASP A 48 2.86 -9.42 13.98
C ASP A 48 1.58 -8.89 14.64
N ARG A 49 1.35 -7.58 14.60
CA ARG A 49 0.17 -6.92 15.18
C ARG A 49 -0.74 -6.37 14.09
N TYR A 50 -2.03 -6.64 14.23
CA TYR A 50 -3.09 -6.13 13.36
C TYR A 50 -4.07 -5.34 14.20
N VAL A 51 -4.37 -4.11 13.81
CA VAL A 51 -5.22 -3.20 14.59
C VAL A 51 -6.36 -2.68 13.73
N THR A 52 -7.54 -2.58 14.30
CA THR A 52 -8.71 -1.91 13.73
C THR A 52 -9.54 -1.26 14.84
N SER A 53 -10.49 -0.40 14.46
CA SER A 53 -11.46 0.17 15.40
C SER A 53 -12.85 -0.35 15.05
N LEU A 54 -13.59 -0.77 16.07
CA LEU A 54 -15.01 -1.16 15.99
C LEU A 54 -15.78 -0.37 17.05
N VAL A 55 -16.70 0.47 16.64
CA VAL A 55 -17.61 1.22 17.55
C VAL A 55 -16.86 1.96 18.69
N GLY A 56 -15.74 2.60 18.36
CA GLY A 56 -14.92 3.32 19.34
C GLY A 56 -13.93 2.44 20.12
N HIS A 57 -14.04 1.13 20.06
CA HIS A 57 -13.10 0.19 20.68
C HIS A 57 -11.97 -0.17 19.73
N VAL A 58 -10.78 -0.37 20.29
CA VAL A 58 -9.60 -0.80 19.53
C VAL A 58 -9.45 -2.30 19.62
N ILE A 59 -9.56 -2.94 18.48
CA ILE A 59 -9.37 -4.38 18.31
C ILE A 59 -7.94 -4.63 17.82
N THR A 60 -7.16 -5.38 18.59
CA THR A 60 -5.79 -5.75 18.24
C THR A 60 -5.67 -7.27 18.16
N VAL A 61 -5.21 -7.80 17.04
CA VAL A 61 -4.85 -9.21 16.87
C VAL A 61 -3.33 -9.31 16.89
N VAL A 62 -2.80 -10.10 17.81
CA VAL A 62 -1.36 -10.38 17.93
C VAL A 62 -1.09 -11.80 17.49
N ILE A 63 -0.19 -11.96 16.51
CA ILE A 63 0.21 -13.26 15.96
C ILE A 63 1.67 -13.48 16.31
N PRO A 64 1.99 -14.47 17.19
CA PRO A 64 3.36 -14.82 17.53
C PRO A 64 4.12 -15.36 16.31
N ARG A 65 5.41 -15.03 16.19
CA ARG A 65 6.28 -15.45 15.07
C ARG A 65 7.27 -16.54 15.48
N VAL A 66 7.70 -16.52 16.71
CA VAL A 66 8.81 -17.36 17.21
C VAL A 66 8.28 -18.54 18.03
N THR A 67 7.12 -18.39 18.68
CA THR A 67 6.49 -19.44 19.47
C THR A 67 5.36 -20.11 18.68
N ASN A 68 5.04 -21.34 19.04
CA ASN A 68 3.91 -22.08 18.46
C ASN A 68 2.58 -21.66 19.13
N ASP A 69 2.57 -20.50 19.81
CA ASP A 69 1.40 -19.98 20.50
C ASP A 69 0.33 -19.56 19.50
N GLN A 70 -0.92 -19.68 19.91
CA GLN A 70 -2.05 -19.27 19.09
C GLN A 70 -2.16 -17.74 19.02
N PRO A 71 -2.71 -17.19 17.90
CA PRO A 71 -3.06 -15.80 17.82
C PRO A 71 -3.97 -15.37 18.98
N SER A 72 -3.75 -14.18 19.51
CA SER A 72 -4.56 -13.60 20.59
C SER A 72 -5.30 -12.35 20.13
N LEU A 73 -6.53 -12.19 20.62
CA LEU A 73 -7.34 -10.99 20.43
C LEU A 73 -7.27 -10.12 21.67
N HIS A 74 -7.12 -8.83 21.47
CA HIS A 74 -7.17 -7.83 22.53
C HIS A 74 -8.22 -6.78 22.17
N VAL A 75 -9.05 -6.39 23.11
CA VAL A 75 -10.00 -5.28 23.02
C VAL A 75 -9.56 -4.21 24.00
N ASP A 76 -9.28 -3.00 23.50
CA ASP A 76 -8.75 -1.89 24.29
C ASP A 76 -7.53 -2.27 25.15
N GLY A 77 -6.65 -3.09 24.55
CA GLY A 77 -5.44 -3.60 25.18
C GLY A 77 -5.61 -4.75 26.17
N LYS A 78 -6.85 -5.18 26.47
CA LYS A 78 -7.13 -6.33 27.35
C LYS A 78 -7.26 -7.60 26.52
N PRO A 79 -6.61 -8.72 26.92
CA PRO A 79 -6.73 -9.98 26.21
C PRO A 79 -8.15 -10.55 26.36
N VAL A 80 -8.68 -11.05 25.25
CA VAL A 80 -9.96 -11.75 25.22
C VAL A 80 -9.70 -13.23 25.52
N LEU A 81 -10.22 -13.69 26.66
CA LEU A 81 -10.13 -15.08 27.08
C LEU A 81 -11.39 -15.80 26.58
N GLY A 82 -11.25 -16.50 25.45
CA GLY A 82 -12.36 -17.24 24.83
C GLY A 82 -12.69 -16.78 23.44
N ALA A 83 -13.71 -17.41 22.82
CA ALA A 83 -14.10 -17.16 21.44
C ALA A 83 -15.08 -15.97 21.30
N GLU A 84 -15.65 -15.49 22.39
CA GLU A 84 -16.67 -14.43 22.40
C GLU A 84 -16.34 -13.35 23.41
N THR A 85 -16.61 -12.11 23.06
CA THR A 85 -16.50 -10.94 23.95
C THR A 85 -17.57 -9.91 23.59
N THR A 86 -18.05 -9.16 24.60
CA THR A 86 -19.02 -8.09 24.39
C THR A 86 -18.35 -6.73 24.62
N LEU A 87 -18.55 -5.81 23.70
CA LEU A 87 -18.17 -4.41 23.83
C LEU A 87 -19.18 -3.74 24.77
N THR A 88 -18.86 -3.64 26.04
CA THR A 88 -19.65 -2.84 26.98
C THR A 88 -19.20 -1.41 26.91
N GLY A 89 -20.15 -0.47 26.79
CA GLY A 89 -19.92 0.96 26.60
C GLY A 89 -18.80 1.49 27.51
N GLY A 90 -17.76 2.04 26.87
CA GLY A 90 -16.54 2.43 27.53
C GLY A 90 -16.71 3.69 28.35
N THR A 91 -16.56 3.54 29.64
CA THR A 91 -15.97 4.56 30.50
C THR A 91 -14.48 4.26 30.66
N GLU A 92 -13.69 5.29 30.43
CA GLU A 92 -12.25 5.35 30.63
C GLU A 92 -11.72 4.43 31.72
N GLN A 93 -10.80 3.51 31.38
CA GLN A 93 -9.64 3.28 32.25
C GLN A 93 -8.62 2.29 31.64
N SER A 94 -7.45 2.83 31.34
CA SER A 94 -6.14 2.28 31.69
C SER A 94 -5.85 0.80 31.44
N GLY A 95 -5.80 0.46 30.20
CA GLY A 95 -4.91 -0.56 29.66
C GLY A 95 -4.43 0.01 28.34
N ALA A 96 -3.16 -0.04 28.00
CA ALA A 96 -2.51 0.72 26.92
C ALA A 96 -3.44 1.02 25.73
N ALA A 97 -4.31 2.01 25.91
CA ALA A 97 -5.22 2.48 24.88
C ALA A 97 -4.35 2.86 23.69
N VAL A 98 -4.63 2.25 22.52
CA VAL A 98 -3.97 2.69 21.29
C VAL A 98 -4.21 4.19 21.20
N SER A 99 -3.17 4.95 21.39
CA SER A 99 -3.30 6.40 21.49
C SER A 99 -3.83 6.91 20.16
N SER A 100 -4.56 8.03 20.17
CA SER A 100 -4.99 8.70 18.94
C SER A 100 -3.81 8.92 17.98
N ARG A 101 -2.59 9.03 18.52
CA ARG A 101 -1.33 9.13 17.80
C ARG A 101 -1.00 7.83 17.05
N ASP A 102 -1.24 6.66 17.65
CA ASP A 102 -0.97 5.36 17.02
C ASP A 102 -1.97 5.07 15.89
N LEU A 103 -3.24 5.44 16.10
CA LEU A 103 -4.25 5.35 15.03
C LEU A 103 -3.91 6.25 13.84
N LEU A 104 -3.48 7.48 14.11
CA LEU A 104 -3.03 8.41 13.08
C LEU A 104 -1.80 7.86 12.34
N ARG A 105 -0.82 7.34 13.07
CA ARG A 105 0.37 6.68 12.51
C ARG A 105 -0.01 5.52 11.58
N PHE A 106 -0.95 4.68 12.00
CA PHE A 106 -1.44 3.57 11.20
C PHE A 106 -2.10 4.04 9.90
N GLN A 107 -2.99 5.03 9.96
CA GLN A 107 -3.64 5.59 8.77
C GLN A 107 -2.61 6.18 7.79
N LEU A 108 -1.61 6.87 8.32
CA LEU A 108 -0.53 7.45 7.51
C LEU A 108 0.34 6.35 6.87
N LEU A 109 0.64 5.27 7.58
CA LEU A 109 1.37 4.11 7.04
C LEU A 109 0.60 3.44 5.90
N GLN A 110 -0.71 3.25 6.06
CA GLN A 110 -1.56 2.70 5.01
C GLN A 110 -1.61 3.60 3.77
N ARG A 111 -1.85 4.90 3.95
CA ARG A 111 -1.87 5.87 2.85
C ARG A 111 -0.53 5.94 2.12
N ARG A 112 0.59 5.94 2.86
CA ARG A 112 1.93 5.86 2.27
C ARG A 112 2.11 4.59 1.43
N GLY A 113 1.68 3.44 1.98
CA GLY A 113 1.75 2.16 1.31
C GLY A 113 0.92 2.11 0.02
N SER A 114 -0.33 2.58 0.07
CA SER A 114 -1.23 2.65 -1.08
C SER A 114 -0.69 3.59 -2.16
N GLY A 115 -0.24 4.78 -1.78
CA GLY A 115 0.36 5.71 -2.72
C GLY A 115 1.64 5.15 -3.35
N GLY A 116 2.53 4.51 -2.56
CA GLY A 116 3.73 3.86 -3.09
C GLY A 116 3.44 2.66 -3.99
N ALA A 117 2.27 2.04 -3.89
CA ALA A 117 1.84 0.96 -4.78
C ALA A 117 1.59 1.44 -6.22
N TRP A 118 1.25 2.71 -6.43
CA TRP A 118 1.10 3.28 -7.77
C TRP A 118 2.37 3.12 -8.63
N PHE A 119 3.56 3.28 -8.04
CA PHE A 119 4.81 3.06 -8.78
C PHE A 119 4.94 1.62 -9.32
N TYR A 120 4.44 0.62 -8.58
CA TYR A 120 4.42 -0.76 -9.07
C TYR A 120 3.40 -0.97 -10.19
N TRP A 121 2.22 -0.32 -10.09
CA TRP A 121 1.23 -0.38 -11.16
C TRP A 121 1.76 0.29 -12.43
N ILE A 122 2.36 1.49 -12.31
CA ILE A 122 2.97 2.22 -13.43
C ILE A 122 4.08 1.38 -14.08
N GLY A 123 5.06 0.91 -13.31
CA GLY A 123 6.15 0.12 -13.84
C GLY A 123 5.69 -1.22 -14.42
N GLY A 124 4.75 -1.91 -13.76
CA GLY A 124 4.18 -3.17 -14.25
C GLY A 124 3.39 -2.99 -15.55
N ALA A 125 2.56 -1.95 -15.64
CA ALA A 125 1.82 -1.63 -16.86
C ALA A 125 2.76 -1.27 -18.02
N SER A 126 3.84 -0.53 -17.76
CA SER A 126 4.85 -0.20 -18.77
C SER A 126 5.56 -1.44 -19.29
N ILE A 127 5.97 -2.37 -18.42
CA ILE A 127 6.55 -3.65 -18.85
C ILE A 127 5.56 -4.43 -19.72
N LEU A 128 4.28 -4.48 -19.30
CA LEU A 128 3.25 -5.18 -20.07
C LEU A 128 3.05 -4.53 -21.45
N ASN A 129 3.02 -3.20 -21.52
CA ASN A 129 2.93 -2.48 -22.81
C ASN A 129 4.11 -2.80 -23.72
N THR A 130 5.34 -2.80 -23.19
CA THR A 130 6.53 -3.18 -23.96
C THR A 130 6.43 -4.61 -24.51
N ILE A 131 5.92 -5.55 -23.71
CA ILE A 131 5.71 -6.95 -24.15
C ILE A 131 4.64 -7.02 -25.25
N LEU A 132 3.51 -6.31 -25.09
CA LEU A 132 2.42 -6.30 -26.07
C LEU A 132 2.90 -5.69 -27.39
N ASN A 133 3.64 -4.58 -27.35
CA ASN A 133 4.20 -3.93 -28.53
C ASN A 133 5.22 -4.84 -29.24
N ALA A 134 6.13 -5.46 -28.50
CA ALA A 134 7.10 -6.40 -29.04
C ALA A 134 6.43 -7.65 -29.68
N ALA A 135 5.27 -8.05 -29.18
CA ALA A 135 4.45 -9.12 -29.75
C ALA A 135 3.63 -8.69 -30.99
N GLY A 136 3.77 -7.44 -31.43
CA GLY A 136 3.03 -6.89 -32.58
C GLY A 136 1.57 -6.53 -32.28
N ASN A 137 1.19 -6.42 -31.03
CA ASN A 137 -0.17 -6.04 -30.61
C ASN A 137 -0.27 -4.52 -30.52
N GLU A 138 -1.28 -3.93 -31.16
CA GLU A 138 -1.54 -2.49 -31.14
C GLU A 138 -2.27 -2.04 -29.84
N TRP A 139 -2.74 -2.99 -29.00
CA TRP A 139 -3.40 -2.68 -27.76
C TRP A 139 -2.38 -2.44 -26.66
N GLY A 140 -2.44 -1.25 -26.04
CA GLY A 140 -1.61 -0.87 -24.89
C GLY A 140 -2.47 -0.50 -23.68
N LEU A 141 -1.90 -0.63 -22.48
CA LEU A 141 -2.51 -0.15 -21.26
C LEU A 141 -2.27 1.35 -21.10
N VAL A 142 -3.32 2.12 -20.95
CA VAL A 142 -3.25 3.60 -20.78
C VAL A 142 -2.51 4.04 -19.51
N VAL A 143 -2.35 3.12 -18.53
CA VAL A 143 -1.67 3.38 -17.23
C VAL A 143 -0.14 3.39 -17.34
N GLY A 144 0.43 2.93 -18.46
CA GLY A 144 1.88 2.87 -18.69
C GLY A 144 2.56 4.23 -18.74
N LEU A 145 3.87 4.22 -18.95
CA LEU A 145 4.67 5.44 -19.11
C LEU A 145 4.57 5.95 -20.55
N GLY A 146 4.29 7.23 -20.70
CA GLY A 146 4.27 7.90 -22.02
C GLY A 146 5.65 7.97 -22.67
N VAL A 147 6.70 8.04 -21.86
CA VAL A 147 8.09 8.06 -22.36
C VAL A 147 8.44 6.77 -23.11
N THR A 148 7.84 5.61 -22.78
CA THR A 148 8.08 4.38 -23.53
C THR A 148 7.50 4.44 -24.93
N TYR A 149 6.33 5.06 -25.12
CA TYR A 149 5.78 5.33 -26.45
C TYR A 149 6.67 6.28 -27.29
N LEU A 150 7.29 7.27 -26.61
CA LEU A 150 8.23 8.17 -27.28
C LEU A 150 9.49 7.43 -27.72
N VAL A 151 10.04 6.54 -26.85
CA VAL A 151 11.20 5.70 -27.18
C VAL A 151 10.89 4.78 -28.34
N ASP A 152 9.76 4.12 -28.31
CA ASP A 152 9.30 3.22 -29.39
C ASP A 152 9.13 3.97 -30.71
N GLY A 153 8.45 5.14 -30.68
CA GLY A 153 8.22 5.96 -31.89
C GLY A 153 9.53 6.49 -32.50
N VAL A 154 10.50 6.91 -31.67
CA VAL A 154 11.83 7.34 -32.14
C VAL A 154 12.60 6.14 -32.70
N ALA A 155 12.54 5.00 -32.02
CA ALA A 155 13.21 3.79 -32.45
C ALA A 155 12.65 3.28 -33.80
N GLU A 156 11.33 3.31 -34.00
CA GLU A 156 10.69 2.96 -35.25
C GLU A 156 11.09 3.92 -36.37
N ALA A 157 11.13 5.23 -36.11
CA ALA A 157 11.54 6.24 -37.08
C ALA A 157 13.01 6.07 -37.54
N LEU A 158 13.89 5.60 -36.63
CA LEU A 158 15.30 5.36 -36.93
C LEU A 158 15.56 3.97 -37.54
N SER A 159 14.64 3.04 -37.43
CA SER A 159 14.79 1.65 -37.90
C SER A 159 13.98 1.42 -39.14
N ALA A 160 14.63 1.40 -40.30
CA ALA A 160 13.94 1.15 -41.57
C ALA A 160 13.37 -0.30 -41.76
N THR A 161 13.75 -1.24 -40.88
CA THR A 161 13.51 -2.68 -41.09
C THR A 161 12.86 -3.41 -39.91
N VAL A 162 12.86 -2.88 -38.69
CA VAL A 162 12.37 -3.58 -37.49
C VAL A 162 11.39 -2.69 -36.73
N ARG A 163 10.17 -3.18 -36.53
CA ARG A 163 9.09 -2.43 -35.89
C ARG A 163 9.40 -2.04 -34.43
N THR A 164 10.10 -2.91 -33.68
CA THR A 164 10.56 -2.62 -32.32
C THR A 164 11.96 -3.17 -32.13
N PRO A 165 12.99 -2.34 -32.26
CA PRO A 165 14.36 -2.81 -32.12
C PRO A 165 14.66 -3.15 -30.65
N ILE A 166 15.49 -4.17 -30.43
CA ILE A 166 15.78 -4.73 -29.10
C ILE A 166 16.32 -3.68 -28.11
N TYR A 167 17.01 -2.66 -28.59
CA TYR A 167 17.50 -1.57 -27.73
C TYR A 167 16.37 -0.73 -27.12
N ALA A 168 15.25 -0.52 -27.85
CA ALA A 168 14.08 0.16 -27.33
C ALA A 168 13.44 -0.64 -26.19
N VAL A 169 13.26 -1.95 -26.39
CA VAL A 169 12.78 -2.86 -25.33
C VAL A 169 13.66 -2.81 -24.08
N ILE A 170 14.98 -2.78 -24.25
CA ILE A 170 15.91 -2.70 -23.11
C ILE A 170 15.75 -1.38 -22.37
N ILE A 171 15.62 -0.26 -23.09
CA ILE A 171 15.44 1.07 -22.49
C ILE A 171 14.13 1.12 -21.71
N ASP A 172 13.03 0.67 -22.30
CA ASP A 172 11.70 0.65 -21.67
C ASP A 172 11.68 -0.17 -20.40
N VAL A 173 12.25 -1.37 -20.44
CA VAL A 173 12.37 -2.24 -19.27
C VAL A 173 13.24 -1.58 -18.20
N ALA A 174 14.33 -0.92 -18.58
CA ALA A 174 15.18 -0.22 -17.61
C ALA A 174 14.43 0.93 -16.93
N ILE A 175 13.66 1.73 -17.69
CA ILE A 175 12.84 2.82 -17.14
C ILE A 175 11.77 2.25 -16.20
N ALA A 176 11.05 1.23 -16.62
CA ALA A 176 10.02 0.58 -15.80
C ALA A 176 10.59 -0.03 -14.52
N CYS A 177 11.74 -0.70 -14.58
CA CYS A 177 12.47 -1.19 -13.42
C CYS A 177 12.87 -0.04 -12.48
N GLY A 178 13.27 1.12 -13.02
CA GLY A 178 13.52 2.33 -12.24
C GLY A 178 12.30 2.74 -11.39
N PHE A 179 11.10 2.74 -11.98
CA PHE A 179 9.86 3.02 -11.25
C PHE A 179 9.56 1.97 -10.17
N LEU A 180 9.81 0.68 -10.42
CA LEU A 180 9.66 -0.37 -9.40
C LEU A 180 10.61 -0.15 -8.21
N LEU A 181 11.87 0.24 -8.47
CA LEU A 181 12.85 0.55 -7.44
C LEU A 181 12.46 1.81 -6.64
N ILE A 182 11.95 2.84 -7.32
CA ILE A 182 11.40 4.04 -6.68
C ILE A 182 10.22 3.64 -5.77
N GLY A 183 9.30 2.80 -6.24
CA GLY A 183 8.17 2.28 -5.47
C GLY A 183 8.62 1.56 -4.20
N ARG A 184 9.66 0.72 -4.30
CA ARG A 184 10.27 0.06 -3.14
C ARG A 184 10.86 1.07 -2.15
N ALA A 185 11.58 2.09 -2.63
CA ALA A 185 12.16 3.13 -1.79
C ALA A 185 11.08 4.02 -1.13
N ALA A 186 10.04 4.38 -1.87
CA ALA A 186 8.89 5.14 -1.39
C ALA A 186 8.14 4.41 -0.26
N ARG A 187 7.87 3.12 -0.43
CA ARG A 187 7.23 2.29 0.60
C ARG A 187 8.09 2.13 1.85
N ARG A 188 9.42 2.24 1.73
CA ARG A 188 10.36 2.28 2.87
C ARG A 188 10.45 3.65 3.54
N GLY A 189 9.67 4.64 3.10
CA GLY A 189 9.62 5.98 3.68
C GLY A 189 10.74 6.93 3.21
N LYS A 190 11.44 6.62 2.12
CA LYS A 190 12.45 7.51 1.53
C LYS A 190 11.78 8.64 0.77
N LEU A 191 11.50 9.78 1.43
CA LEU A 191 10.74 10.91 0.88
C LEU A 191 11.32 11.49 -0.40
N GLY A 192 12.64 11.58 -0.52
CA GLY A 192 13.30 12.10 -1.72
C GLY A 192 13.01 11.26 -2.96
N TRP A 193 13.09 9.93 -2.83
CA TRP A 193 12.74 9.01 -3.90
C TRP A 193 11.25 9.08 -4.26
N TYR A 194 10.39 9.25 -3.24
CA TYR A 194 8.96 9.41 -3.47
C TYR A 194 8.67 10.67 -4.28
N ALA A 195 9.27 11.82 -3.87
CA ALA A 195 9.09 13.09 -4.57
C ALA A 195 9.65 13.04 -6.00
N ALA A 196 10.87 12.48 -6.17
CA ALA A 196 11.51 12.35 -7.48
C ALA A 196 10.66 11.50 -8.44
N GLY A 197 10.18 10.32 -7.99
CA GLY A 197 9.33 9.47 -8.82
C GLY A 197 8.00 10.12 -9.17
N THR A 198 7.38 10.86 -8.24
CA THR A 198 6.15 11.62 -8.51
C THR A 198 6.40 12.72 -9.53
N ALA A 199 7.52 13.44 -9.42
CA ALA A 199 7.89 14.49 -10.38
C ALA A 199 8.17 13.92 -11.77
N LEU A 200 8.90 12.79 -11.85
CA LEU A 200 9.13 12.11 -13.13
C LEU A 200 7.84 11.66 -13.78
N TYR A 201 6.91 11.08 -13.01
CA TYR A 201 5.61 10.67 -13.54
C TYR A 201 4.71 11.84 -13.92
N LEU A 202 4.86 12.98 -13.26
CA LEU A 202 4.15 14.21 -13.64
C LEU A 202 4.68 14.76 -14.97
N LEU A 203 6.01 14.73 -15.18
CA LEU A 203 6.62 15.08 -16.45
C LEU A 203 6.18 14.13 -17.58
N ASP A 204 6.10 12.83 -17.29
CA ASP A 204 5.57 11.82 -18.19
C ASP A 204 4.11 12.12 -18.61
N GLY A 205 3.28 12.52 -17.65
CA GLY A 205 1.89 12.92 -17.90
C GLY A 205 1.75 14.12 -18.84
N LEU A 206 2.75 15.02 -18.90
CA LEU A 206 2.74 16.14 -19.84
C LEU A 206 2.83 15.67 -21.30
N LEU A 207 3.43 14.53 -21.59
CA LEU A 207 3.50 13.96 -22.94
C LEU A 207 2.08 13.70 -23.47
N PHE A 208 1.18 13.20 -22.63
CA PHE A 208 -0.22 12.95 -22.99
C PHE A 208 -1.00 14.26 -23.20
N VAL A 209 -0.62 15.34 -22.50
CA VAL A 209 -1.21 16.66 -22.75
C VAL A 209 -0.80 17.17 -24.13
N PHE A 210 0.47 17.03 -24.50
CA PHE A 210 0.94 17.41 -25.85
C PHE A 210 0.33 16.53 -26.95
N ALA A 211 0.12 15.24 -26.67
CA ALA A 211 -0.54 14.32 -27.59
C ALA A 211 -2.07 14.50 -27.65
N MET A 212 -2.65 15.37 -26.80
CA MET A 212 -4.11 15.57 -26.64
C MET A 212 -4.87 14.27 -26.33
N ASP A 213 -4.21 13.29 -25.69
CA ASP A 213 -4.82 12.04 -25.27
C ASP A 213 -5.58 12.21 -23.95
N ILE A 214 -6.89 12.46 -24.07
CA ILE A 214 -7.78 12.72 -22.92
C ILE A 214 -7.79 11.55 -21.95
N LEU A 215 -7.76 10.31 -22.45
CA LEU A 215 -7.80 9.11 -21.60
C LEU A 215 -6.48 8.96 -20.84
N GLY A 216 -5.36 9.15 -21.51
CA GLY A 216 -4.04 9.16 -20.88
C GLY A 216 -3.92 10.24 -19.82
N ILE A 217 -4.38 11.46 -20.08
CA ILE A 217 -4.42 12.56 -19.11
C ILE A 217 -5.23 12.18 -17.87
N ALA A 218 -6.44 11.62 -18.05
CA ALA A 218 -7.32 11.26 -16.95
C ALA A 218 -6.69 10.20 -16.04
N VAL A 219 -6.10 9.15 -16.61
CA VAL A 219 -5.44 8.08 -15.87
C VAL A 219 -4.21 8.62 -15.15
N HIS A 220 -3.40 9.46 -15.77
CA HIS A 220 -2.24 10.09 -15.14
C HIS A 220 -2.67 10.98 -13.96
N ALA A 221 -3.75 11.75 -14.11
CA ALA A 221 -4.28 12.59 -13.03
C ALA A 221 -4.68 11.76 -11.80
N ILE A 222 -5.36 10.62 -11.99
CA ILE A 222 -5.74 9.70 -10.91
C ILE A 222 -4.49 9.14 -10.21
N ALA A 223 -3.51 8.66 -10.97
CA ALA A 223 -2.28 8.10 -10.42
C ALA A 223 -1.47 9.17 -9.67
N ILE A 224 -1.33 10.38 -10.24
CA ILE A 224 -0.65 11.52 -9.60
C ILE A 224 -1.33 11.89 -8.28
N PHE A 225 -2.67 11.93 -8.24
CA PHE A 225 -3.42 12.16 -7.00
C PHE A 225 -3.08 11.11 -5.94
N GLY A 226 -3.03 9.82 -6.31
CA GLY A 226 -2.63 8.72 -5.44
C GLY A 226 -1.19 8.87 -4.93
N LEU A 227 -0.26 9.21 -5.81
CA LEU A 227 1.15 9.44 -5.48
C LEU A 227 1.32 10.62 -4.52
N ILE A 228 0.69 11.78 -4.79
CA ILE A 228 0.74 12.96 -3.92
C ILE A 228 0.14 12.67 -2.55
N SER A 229 -1.00 11.97 -2.50
CA SER A 229 -1.64 11.56 -1.24
C SER A 229 -0.69 10.70 -0.39
N GLY A 230 -0.03 9.72 -0.99
CA GLY A 230 0.95 8.88 -0.33
C GLY A 230 2.22 9.63 0.11
N TRP A 231 2.72 10.55 -0.70
CA TRP A 231 3.86 11.40 -0.34
C TRP A 231 3.55 12.31 0.86
N ARG A 232 2.36 12.97 0.86
CA ARG A 232 1.89 13.76 2.01
C ARG A 232 1.80 12.91 3.27
N ALA A 233 1.24 11.71 3.19
CA ALA A 233 1.17 10.79 4.31
C ALA A 233 2.56 10.39 4.82
N ALA A 234 3.52 10.12 3.92
CA ALA A 234 4.90 9.81 4.28
C ALA A 234 5.60 10.98 4.98
N ARG A 235 5.32 12.23 4.57
CA ARG A 235 5.84 13.45 5.18
C ARG A 235 5.25 13.65 6.59
N SER A 236 3.93 13.53 6.73
CA SER A 236 3.24 13.65 8.02
C SER A 236 3.70 12.57 9.01
N LEU A 237 3.95 11.36 8.53
CA LEU A 237 4.46 10.27 9.36
C LEU A 237 5.81 10.62 10.00
N LYS A 238 6.73 11.22 9.23
CA LYS A 238 8.00 11.70 9.80
C LYS A 238 7.82 12.75 10.88
N GLN A 239 6.81 13.61 10.77
CA GLN A 239 6.51 14.62 11.79
C GLN A 239 5.95 13.98 13.08
N VAL A 240 5.08 12.96 12.94
CA VAL A 240 4.51 12.21 14.06
C VAL A 240 5.59 11.39 14.79
N GLU A 241 6.58 10.87 14.05
CA GLU A 241 7.68 10.06 14.59
C GLU A 241 8.85 10.91 15.13
N ALA A 242 8.88 12.21 14.86
CA ALA A 242 9.91 13.09 15.40
C ALA A 242 9.83 13.14 16.92
N PRO A 243 10.97 13.06 17.64
CA PRO A 243 10.99 13.24 19.08
C PRO A 243 10.48 14.65 19.43
N ALA A 244 9.73 14.74 20.53
CA ALA A 244 9.32 16.05 21.06
C ALA A 244 10.57 16.92 21.31
N PRO A 245 10.55 18.22 20.94
CA PRO A 245 11.66 19.10 21.25
C PRO A 245 11.94 19.06 22.74
N ALA A 246 13.19 18.80 23.10
CA ALA A 246 13.61 18.87 24.50
C ALA A 246 13.29 20.29 25.00
N LEU A 247 12.40 20.39 26.01
CA LEU A 247 12.18 21.63 26.70
C LEU A 247 13.51 21.97 27.42
N ILE A 248 14.27 22.91 26.84
CA ILE A 248 15.43 23.48 27.47
C ILE A 248 14.87 24.36 28.58
N GLY A 249 14.95 23.85 29.83
CA GLY A 249 14.64 24.59 31.05
C GLY A 249 15.79 25.50 31.45
#